data_06ae837a48816bc0b812de195e19a44b
#
_entry.id   06ae837a48816bc0b812de195e19a44b
#
_cell.length_a   1.000
_cell.length_b   1.000
_cell.length_c   1.000
_cell.angle_alpha   90.00
_cell.angle_beta   90.00
_cell.angle_gamma   90.00
#
_symmetry.space_group_name_H-M   'P 1'
#
loop_
_entity.id
_entity.type
_entity.pdbx_description
1 polymer ?
#
loop_
_entity_poly.entity_id
_entity_poly.type
_entity_poly.pdbx_seq_one_letter_code
_entity_poly.pdbx_strand_id
1 'polypeptide(L)'
;MNEGFSEVILPAIAEPDVWYDRSGREIEGQMWTFDDKGGRPCTLIPEATALLQREYRERWGKSLPKPIRVFYEQRCYRYERPQAGRYREFTQFGIEVLGPGYYEDECRDLLVSALKATGVECDIDGDAVRGLSYYSRNGFEARVEALGAQKQIAGGGSYENGCGWAVGVDRLTLAAMKQGI
;
A
#
# COMPACT_ATOMS: atom_id res chain seq x y z
N MET A 1 -12.83 -16.97 -3.74
CA MET A 1 -12.47 -17.27 -5.14
C MET A 1 -10.99 -17.02 -5.28
N ASN A 2 -10.26 -17.92 -5.92
CA ASN A 2 -8.83 -17.72 -6.14
C ASN A 2 -8.68 -16.82 -7.38
N GLU A 3 -8.57 -15.52 -7.17
CA GLU A 3 -8.46 -14.50 -8.24
C GLU A 3 -7.12 -14.55 -9.01
N GLY A 4 -6.36 -15.63 -8.87
CA GLY A 4 -5.08 -15.81 -9.54
C GLY A 4 -3.94 -14.97 -8.94
N PHE A 5 -4.09 -14.50 -7.69
CA PHE A 5 -3.03 -13.80 -6.96
C PHE A 5 -2.13 -14.78 -6.20
N SER A 6 -0.83 -14.51 -6.21
CA SER A 6 0.18 -15.23 -5.42
C SER A 6 0.61 -14.38 -4.23
N GLU A 7 0.81 -15.02 -3.09
CA GLU A 7 1.36 -14.34 -1.92
C GLU A 7 2.82 -13.97 -2.11
N VAL A 8 3.18 -12.76 -1.66
CA VAL A 8 4.56 -12.30 -1.58
C VAL A 8 4.88 -11.92 -0.14
N ILE A 9 5.95 -12.50 0.38
CA ILE A 9 6.50 -12.18 1.70
C ILE A 9 7.65 -11.20 1.48
N LEU A 10 7.51 -9.99 2.02
CA LEU A 10 8.50 -8.92 1.92
C LEU A 10 9.37 -8.86 3.18
N PRO A 11 10.65 -8.43 3.05
CA PRO A 11 11.50 -8.20 4.22
C PRO A 11 10.97 -7.00 5.03
N ALA A 12 11.26 -6.97 6.33
CA ALA A 12 10.95 -5.81 7.19
C ALA A 12 11.98 -4.68 7.04
N ILE A 13 13.18 -5.00 6.55
CA ILE A 13 14.31 -4.10 6.39
C ILE A 13 14.76 -4.11 4.94
N ALA A 14 14.98 -2.95 4.36
CA ALA A 14 15.46 -2.80 2.99
C ALA A 14 16.39 -1.58 2.86
N GLU A 15 16.97 -1.40 1.69
CA GLU A 15 17.76 -0.21 1.34
C GLU A 15 16.83 1.00 1.19
N PRO A 16 17.15 2.17 1.76
CA PRO A 16 16.24 3.32 1.76
C PRO A 16 16.05 3.99 0.39
N ASP A 17 16.96 3.78 -0.56
CA ASP A 17 16.88 4.31 -1.92
C ASP A 17 15.61 3.90 -2.69
N VAL A 18 15.02 2.75 -2.32
CA VAL A 18 13.72 2.30 -2.88
C VAL A 18 12.66 3.39 -2.81
N TRP A 19 12.66 4.18 -1.75
CA TRP A 19 11.62 5.19 -1.48
C TRP A 19 12.04 6.62 -1.79
N TYR A 20 13.35 6.95 -1.80
CA TYR A 20 13.83 8.32 -1.96
C TYR A 20 13.33 9.01 -3.23
N ASP A 21 13.33 8.31 -4.36
CA ASP A 21 12.94 8.90 -5.64
C ASP A 21 11.48 8.64 -6.02
N ARG A 22 10.76 7.79 -5.25
CA ARG A 22 9.47 7.27 -5.71
C ARG A 22 8.30 7.54 -4.80
N SER A 23 8.51 7.54 -3.49
CA SER A 23 7.40 7.68 -2.54
C SER A 23 7.15 9.11 -2.09
N GLY A 24 8.03 10.04 -2.48
CA GLY A 24 7.92 11.47 -2.20
C GLY A 24 8.48 11.87 -0.83
N ARG A 25 8.75 13.17 -0.70
CA ARG A 25 9.40 13.76 0.50
C ARG A 25 8.68 13.50 1.81
N GLU A 26 7.37 13.32 1.76
CA GLU A 26 6.59 13.03 2.98
C GLU A 26 6.99 11.67 3.57
N ILE A 27 7.09 10.64 2.74
CA ILE A 27 7.52 9.31 3.18
C ILE A 27 8.99 9.32 3.61
N GLU A 28 9.86 10.00 2.87
CA GLU A 28 11.27 10.15 3.24
C GLU A 28 11.43 10.70 4.67
N GLY A 29 10.67 11.76 5.00
CA GLY A 29 10.66 12.36 6.33
C GLY A 29 10.09 11.47 7.44
N GLN A 30 9.42 10.38 7.08
CA GLN A 30 8.80 9.44 8.01
C GLN A 30 9.53 8.09 8.10
N MET A 31 10.59 7.88 7.34
CA MET A 31 11.36 6.63 7.36
C MET A 31 12.17 6.47 8.64
N TRP A 32 12.22 5.24 9.15
CA TRP A 32 13.12 4.82 10.21
C TRP A 32 14.43 4.32 9.58
N THR A 33 15.43 5.19 9.46
CA THR A 33 16.71 4.86 8.85
C THR A 33 17.79 4.60 9.90
N PHE A 34 18.69 3.67 9.61
CA PHE A 34 19.83 3.29 10.44
C PHE A 34 20.90 2.61 9.59
N ASP A 35 22.11 2.48 10.12
CA ASP A 35 23.17 1.71 9.47
C ASP A 35 23.23 0.28 10.04
N ASP A 36 23.46 -0.69 9.17
CA ASP A 36 23.77 -2.06 9.60
C ASP A 36 25.20 -2.13 10.19
N LYS A 37 25.57 -3.31 10.72
CA LYS A 37 26.92 -3.52 11.29
C LYS A 37 28.06 -3.34 10.28
N GLY A 38 27.77 -3.35 8.99
CA GLY A 38 28.71 -3.12 7.89
C GLY A 38 28.75 -1.66 7.43
N GLY A 39 27.99 -0.75 8.07
CA GLY A 39 27.90 0.65 7.69
C GLY A 39 27.04 0.90 6.43
N ARG A 40 26.14 -0.02 6.07
CA ARG A 40 25.22 0.15 4.94
C ARG A 40 23.90 0.75 5.42
N PRO A 41 23.39 1.78 4.74
CA PRO A 41 22.12 2.40 5.10
C PRO A 41 20.96 1.41 4.94
N CYS A 42 20.12 1.33 5.96
CA CYS A 42 18.93 0.49 6.02
C CYS A 42 17.72 1.32 6.47
N THR A 43 16.53 0.83 6.16
CA THR A 43 15.27 1.37 6.68
C THR A 43 14.31 0.25 7.06
N LEU A 44 13.48 0.48 8.08
CA LEU A 44 12.25 -0.28 8.24
C LEU A 44 11.29 0.15 7.15
N ILE A 45 10.64 -0.80 6.46
CA ILE A 45 9.84 -0.45 5.27
C ILE A 45 8.61 0.37 5.64
N PRO A 46 8.42 1.55 5.00
CA PRO A 46 7.30 2.44 5.28
C PRO A 46 6.02 2.07 4.53
N GLU A 47 6.14 1.34 3.41
CA GLU A 47 5.06 0.81 2.58
C GLU A 47 5.62 -0.23 1.59
N ALA A 48 4.77 -1.10 1.06
CA ALA A 48 5.20 -2.26 0.27
C ALA A 48 5.32 -1.96 -1.24
N THR A 49 4.48 -1.08 -1.79
CA THR A 49 4.31 -0.92 -3.24
C THR A 49 5.59 -0.52 -3.96
N ALA A 50 6.39 0.41 -3.41
CA ALA A 50 7.66 0.83 -4.04
C ALA A 50 8.67 -0.32 -4.12
N LEU A 51 8.73 -1.18 -3.10
CA LEU A 51 9.59 -2.36 -3.09
C LEU A 51 9.14 -3.37 -4.15
N LEU A 52 7.83 -3.62 -4.29
CA LEU A 52 7.28 -4.50 -5.32
C LEU A 52 7.51 -3.96 -6.73
N GLN A 53 7.42 -2.65 -6.92
CA GLN A 53 7.77 -2.00 -8.19
C GLN A 53 9.26 -2.18 -8.51
N ARG A 54 10.17 -2.11 -7.52
CA ARG A 54 11.60 -2.40 -7.71
C ARG A 54 11.81 -3.85 -8.14
N GLU A 55 11.23 -4.81 -7.41
CA GLU A 55 11.35 -6.23 -7.76
C GLU A 55 10.82 -6.53 -9.17
N TYR A 56 9.71 -5.90 -9.56
CA TYR A 56 9.19 -6.02 -10.92
C TYR A 56 10.20 -5.52 -11.96
N ARG A 57 10.75 -4.32 -11.79
CA ARG A 57 11.69 -3.73 -12.77
C ARG A 57 12.99 -4.52 -12.90
N GLU A 58 13.53 -4.96 -11.78
CA GLU A 58 14.84 -5.61 -11.73
C GLU A 58 14.79 -7.09 -12.10
N ARG A 59 13.74 -7.79 -11.72
CA ARG A 59 13.68 -9.25 -11.77
C ARG A 59 12.44 -9.82 -12.43
N TRP A 60 11.25 -9.59 -11.86
CA TRP A 60 10.03 -10.29 -12.26
C TRP A 60 9.55 -9.91 -13.66
N GLY A 61 9.65 -8.63 -14.02
CA GLY A 61 9.27 -8.14 -15.35
C GLY A 61 10.07 -8.76 -16.49
N LYS A 62 11.23 -9.35 -16.20
CA LYS A 62 12.09 -10.03 -17.17
C LYS A 62 11.88 -11.54 -17.23
N SER A 63 11.37 -12.14 -16.16
CA SER A 63 11.38 -13.60 -15.96
C SER A 63 10.00 -14.24 -15.81
N LEU A 64 8.98 -13.49 -15.39
CA LEU A 64 7.66 -14.04 -15.12
C LEU A 64 6.64 -13.67 -16.21
N PRO A 65 5.65 -14.53 -16.49
CA PRO A 65 4.50 -14.19 -17.34
C PRO A 65 3.73 -12.97 -16.80
N LYS A 66 3.14 -12.18 -17.66
CA LYS A 66 2.38 -10.97 -17.30
C LYS A 66 0.91 -11.12 -17.65
N PRO A 67 0.02 -10.47 -16.90
CA PRO A 67 0.29 -9.67 -15.70
C PRO A 67 0.68 -10.55 -14.51
N ILE A 68 1.56 -10.02 -13.65
CA ILE A 68 1.92 -10.64 -12.37
C ILE A 68 0.95 -10.11 -11.33
N ARG A 69 0.20 -11.00 -10.70
CA ARG A 69 -0.76 -10.66 -9.65
C ARG A 69 -0.25 -11.14 -8.30
N VAL A 70 -0.04 -10.21 -7.38
CA VAL A 70 0.45 -10.52 -6.04
C VAL A 70 -0.40 -9.87 -4.96
N PHE A 71 -0.49 -10.52 -3.82
CA PHE A 71 -0.99 -9.92 -2.59
C PHE A 71 0.05 -10.05 -1.48
N TYR A 72 -0.05 -9.19 -0.48
CA TYR A 72 0.84 -9.18 0.67
C TYR A 72 0.11 -8.76 1.93
N GLU A 73 0.58 -9.29 3.05
CA GLU A 73 0.38 -8.71 4.37
C GLU A 73 1.75 -8.24 4.88
N GLN A 74 1.87 -6.96 5.17
CA GLN A 74 3.14 -6.36 5.53
C GLN A 74 3.05 -5.47 6.75
N ARG A 75 3.92 -5.70 7.73
CA ARG A 75 4.17 -4.76 8.80
C ARG A 75 4.97 -3.58 8.26
N CYS A 76 4.40 -2.36 8.39
CA CYS A 76 4.99 -1.12 7.91
C CYS A 76 5.32 -0.21 9.09
N TYR A 77 6.32 0.68 8.88
CA TYR A 77 6.88 1.52 9.93
C TYR A 77 7.04 2.96 9.45
N ARG A 78 6.39 3.92 10.15
CA ARG A 78 6.52 5.35 9.84
C ARG A 78 6.76 6.15 11.11
N TYR A 79 7.71 7.08 11.07
CA TYR A 79 7.96 8.02 12.15
C TYR A 79 6.90 9.12 12.14
N GLU A 80 5.71 8.77 12.59
CA GLU A 80 4.57 9.67 12.62
C GLU A 80 4.26 10.17 14.04
N ARG A 81 3.49 11.27 14.12
CA ARG A 81 2.93 11.71 15.38
C ARG A 81 1.75 10.79 15.73
N PRO A 82 1.86 9.96 16.79
CA PRO A 82 0.83 8.97 17.11
C PRO A 82 -0.51 9.61 17.45
N GLN A 83 -1.58 9.04 16.92
CA GLN A 83 -2.96 9.35 17.29
C GLN A 83 -3.86 8.15 16.93
N ALA A 84 -5.15 8.19 17.29
CA ALA A 84 -6.07 7.11 16.96
C ALA A 84 -6.07 6.82 15.45
N GLY A 85 -5.80 5.58 15.08
CA GLY A 85 -5.69 5.13 13.67
C GLY A 85 -4.41 5.57 12.94
N ARG A 86 -3.45 6.18 13.64
CA ARG A 86 -2.14 6.57 13.08
C ARG A 86 -1.03 6.10 14.01
N TYR A 87 -0.43 4.97 13.66
CA TYR A 87 0.58 4.29 14.46
C TYR A 87 1.95 4.36 13.78
N ARG A 88 3.01 4.19 14.57
CA ARG A 88 4.38 4.12 14.06
C ARG A 88 4.73 2.75 13.50
N GLU A 89 4.01 1.73 13.93
CA GLU A 89 4.02 0.38 13.39
C GLU A 89 2.56 0.00 13.11
N PHE A 90 2.27 -0.47 11.90
CA PHE A 90 0.92 -0.82 11.46
C PHE A 90 0.98 -1.90 10.38
N THR A 91 -0.11 -2.60 10.17
CA THR A 91 -0.20 -3.63 9.15
C THR A 91 -0.92 -3.09 7.90
N GLN A 92 -0.32 -3.33 6.74
CA GLN A 92 -0.98 -3.18 5.45
C GLN A 92 -1.29 -4.56 4.85
N PHE A 93 -2.51 -4.72 4.36
CA PHE A 93 -2.85 -5.74 3.38
C PHE A 93 -3.03 -5.08 2.02
N GLY A 94 -2.44 -5.63 0.97
CA GLY A 94 -2.56 -5.03 -0.36
C GLY A 94 -2.43 -6.02 -1.49
N ILE A 95 -2.80 -5.56 -2.68
CA ILE A 95 -2.60 -6.28 -3.94
C ILE A 95 -1.86 -5.40 -4.93
N GLU A 96 -1.12 -6.03 -5.85
CA GLU A 96 -0.52 -5.37 -7.00
C GLU A 96 -0.74 -6.22 -8.26
N VAL A 97 -1.13 -5.57 -9.35
CA VAL A 97 -1.19 -6.13 -10.70
C VAL A 97 -0.08 -5.46 -11.50
N LEU A 98 0.98 -6.20 -11.78
CA LEU A 98 2.22 -5.70 -12.36
C LEU A 98 2.38 -6.17 -13.80
N GLY A 99 2.63 -5.25 -14.71
CA GLY A 99 2.82 -5.51 -16.12
C GLY A 99 2.19 -4.43 -17.00
N PRO A 100 2.41 -4.52 -18.34
CA PRO A 100 1.77 -3.61 -19.29
C PRO A 100 0.27 -3.88 -19.33
N GLY A 101 -0.53 -2.81 -19.32
CA GLY A 101 -2.00 -2.88 -19.38
C GLY A 101 -2.67 -1.83 -18.52
N TYR A 102 -3.99 -1.79 -18.59
CA TYR A 102 -4.83 -0.93 -17.77
C TYR A 102 -5.58 -1.81 -16.77
N TYR A 103 -5.31 -1.65 -15.49
CA TYR A 103 -5.84 -2.51 -14.42
C TYR A 103 -6.59 -1.74 -13.33
N GLU A 104 -6.83 -0.44 -13.52
CA GLU A 104 -7.38 0.42 -12.47
C GLU A 104 -8.80 0.05 -12.08
N ASP A 105 -9.65 -0.24 -13.08
CA ASP A 105 -11.03 -0.67 -12.82
C ASP A 105 -11.06 -2.03 -12.11
N GLU A 106 -10.23 -2.99 -12.56
CA GLU A 106 -10.06 -4.30 -11.88
C GLU A 106 -9.62 -4.12 -10.43
N CYS A 107 -8.58 -3.33 -10.18
CA CYS A 107 -8.06 -3.09 -8.84
C CYS A 107 -9.09 -2.38 -7.95
N ARG A 108 -9.80 -1.39 -8.47
CA ARG A 108 -10.86 -0.69 -7.74
C ARG A 108 -12.02 -1.63 -7.38
N ASP A 109 -12.49 -2.44 -8.32
CA ASP A 109 -13.58 -3.38 -8.09
C ASP A 109 -13.19 -4.46 -7.05
N LEU A 110 -11.95 -4.93 -7.07
CA LEU A 110 -11.41 -5.83 -6.06
C LEU A 110 -11.37 -5.16 -4.67
N LEU A 111 -10.95 -3.88 -4.58
CA LEU A 111 -11.00 -3.15 -3.31
C LEU A 111 -12.43 -3.02 -2.77
N VAL A 112 -13.37 -2.61 -3.64
CA VAL A 112 -14.80 -2.49 -3.27
C VAL A 112 -15.33 -3.83 -2.77
N SER A 113 -15.02 -4.93 -3.46
CA SER A 113 -15.45 -6.28 -3.08
C SER A 113 -14.85 -6.72 -1.75
N ALA A 114 -13.55 -6.46 -1.55
CA ALA A 114 -12.87 -6.79 -0.30
C ALA A 114 -13.43 -6.02 0.89
N LEU A 115 -13.66 -4.71 0.74
CA LEU A 115 -14.24 -3.88 1.81
C LEU A 115 -15.68 -4.27 2.11
N LYS A 116 -16.51 -4.54 1.12
CA LYS A 116 -17.88 -5.06 1.32
C LYS A 116 -17.89 -6.37 2.10
N ALA A 117 -16.93 -7.26 1.87
CA ALA A 117 -16.84 -8.53 2.59
C ALA A 117 -16.52 -8.36 4.09
N THR A 118 -15.96 -7.22 4.49
CA THR A 118 -15.72 -6.91 5.93
C THR A 118 -16.95 -6.41 6.66
N GLY A 119 -18.00 -6.02 5.95
CA GLY A 119 -19.19 -5.39 6.51
C GLY A 119 -19.00 -3.90 6.89
N VAL A 120 -17.80 -3.35 6.75
CA VAL A 120 -17.52 -1.93 7.09
C VAL A 120 -18.12 -1.01 6.03
N GLU A 121 -18.97 -0.10 6.45
CA GLU A 121 -19.51 0.98 5.60
C GLU A 121 -18.42 2.04 5.36
N CYS A 122 -18.15 2.33 4.09
CA CYS A 122 -17.16 3.32 3.68
C CYS A 122 -17.56 3.98 2.35
N ASP A 123 -17.08 5.21 2.16
CA ASP A 123 -17.21 5.94 0.90
C ASP A 123 -16.00 5.67 0.02
N ILE A 124 -16.22 5.44 -1.28
CA ILE A 124 -15.16 5.26 -2.27
C ILE A 124 -15.07 6.51 -3.14
N ASP A 125 -13.95 7.21 -3.05
CA ASP A 125 -13.58 8.31 -3.94
C ASP A 125 -12.75 7.73 -5.10
N GLY A 126 -13.26 7.82 -6.32
CA GLY A 126 -12.61 7.26 -7.53
C GLY A 126 -11.66 8.23 -8.22
N ASP A 127 -11.48 9.46 -7.70
CA ASP A 127 -10.59 10.49 -8.27
C ASP A 127 -9.73 11.17 -7.18
N ALA A 128 -9.29 10.39 -6.21
CA ALA A 128 -8.52 10.88 -5.07
C ALA A 128 -7.08 11.26 -5.47
N VAL A 129 -6.64 12.44 -5.06
CA VAL A 129 -5.23 12.85 -5.18
C VAL A 129 -4.39 12.00 -4.24
N ARG A 130 -3.36 11.34 -4.78
CA ARG A 130 -2.49 10.45 -4.02
C ARG A 130 -1.24 11.19 -3.53
N GLY A 131 -0.90 10.97 -2.25
CA GLY A 131 0.28 11.57 -1.62
C GLY A 131 1.62 10.93 -2.02
N LEU A 132 1.60 9.75 -2.66
CA LEU A 132 2.81 9.05 -3.08
C LEU A 132 3.16 9.40 -4.54
N SER A 133 4.40 9.81 -4.78
CA SER A 133 4.84 10.39 -6.06
C SER A 133 4.89 9.40 -7.22
N TYR A 134 4.86 8.10 -6.96
CA TYR A 134 4.90 7.10 -8.03
C TYR A 134 3.56 6.96 -8.78
N TYR A 135 2.45 7.43 -8.24
CA TYR A 135 1.18 7.39 -8.96
C TYR A 135 1.21 8.30 -10.18
N SER A 136 0.79 7.76 -11.32
CA SER A 136 0.83 8.48 -12.62
C SER A 136 -0.33 9.46 -12.81
N ARG A 137 -1.38 9.34 -12.00
CA ARG A 137 -2.59 10.17 -11.97
C ARG A 137 -3.31 10.04 -10.63
N ASN A 138 -4.43 10.73 -10.45
CA ASN A 138 -5.33 10.50 -9.34
C ASN A 138 -5.72 9.03 -9.29
N GLY A 139 -5.89 8.51 -8.11
CA GLY A 139 -6.26 7.13 -7.86
C GLY A 139 -7.61 7.03 -7.16
N PHE A 140 -7.79 6.02 -6.37
CA PHE A 140 -8.99 5.80 -5.58
C PHE A 140 -8.66 5.65 -4.09
N GLU A 141 -9.63 5.98 -3.25
CA GLU A 141 -9.49 5.99 -1.80
C GLU A 141 -10.78 5.55 -1.12
N ALA A 142 -10.67 4.73 -0.08
CA ALA A 142 -11.79 4.39 0.79
C ALA A 142 -11.70 5.17 2.10
N ARG A 143 -12.81 5.80 2.50
CA ARG A 143 -12.91 6.66 3.70
C ARG A 143 -14.06 6.21 4.59
N VAL A 144 -13.84 6.31 5.91
CA VAL A 144 -14.84 6.05 6.94
C VAL A 144 -14.99 7.30 7.82
N GLU A 145 -16.14 7.93 7.77
CA GLU A 145 -16.42 9.18 8.51
C GLU A 145 -16.24 9.02 10.03
N ALA A 146 -16.61 7.87 10.57
CA ALA A 146 -16.50 7.57 12.01
C ALA A 146 -15.05 7.61 12.56
N LEU A 147 -14.04 7.61 11.69
CA LEU A 147 -12.63 7.72 12.10
C LEU A 147 -12.17 9.16 12.40
N GLY A 148 -13.01 10.16 12.17
CA GLY A 148 -12.68 11.56 12.44
C GLY A 148 -11.67 12.14 11.44
N ALA A 149 -10.58 12.77 11.90
CA ALA A 149 -9.64 13.46 11.03
C ALA A 149 -8.86 12.53 10.06
N GLN A 150 -8.65 11.28 10.44
CA GLN A 150 -7.92 10.27 9.65
C GLN A 150 -8.88 9.27 9.00
N LYS A 151 -9.75 9.75 8.12
CA LYS A 151 -10.85 8.98 7.52
C LYS A 151 -10.40 7.85 6.59
N GLN A 152 -9.26 8.00 5.92
CA GLN A 152 -8.77 7.03 4.94
C GLN A 152 -8.43 5.68 5.59
N ILE A 153 -9.02 4.60 5.06
CA ILE A 153 -8.72 3.21 5.46
C ILE A 153 -7.96 2.45 4.37
N ALA A 154 -8.13 2.82 3.11
CA ALA A 154 -7.47 2.20 1.97
C ALA A 154 -7.20 3.22 0.87
N GLY A 155 -6.27 2.89 -0.01
CA GLY A 155 -6.05 3.68 -1.19
C GLY A 155 -5.18 2.96 -2.22
N GLY A 156 -5.38 3.33 -3.47
CA GLY A 156 -4.70 2.72 -4.60
C GLY A 156 -4.70 3.60 -5.84
N GLY A 157 -4.20 3.06 -6.93
CA GLY A 157 -4.15 3.74 -8.22
C GLY A 157 -3.11 3.14 -9.15
N SER A 158 -3.04 3.72 -10.35
CA SER A 158 -2.12 3.31 -11.40
C SER A 158 -0.76 4.00 -11.28
N TYR A 159 0.29 3.27 -11.57
CA TYR A 159 1.67 3.73 -11.70
C TYR A 159 2.32 3.14 -12.97
N GLU A 160 3.56 3.51 -13.26
CA GLU A 160 4.25 3.20 -14.53
C GLU A 160 4.09 1.75 -15.02
N ASN A 161 4.19 0.78 -14.11
CA ASN A 161 4.24 -0.64 -14.47
C ASN A 161 3.13 -1.46 -13.81
N GLY A 162 2.00 -0.86 -13.45
CA GLY A 162 0.90 -1.58 -12.84
C GLY A 162 -0.13 -0.72 -12.13
N CYS A 163 -0.92 -1.39 -11.32
CA CYS A 163 -1.93 -0.82 -10.46
C CYS A 163 -2.07 -1.66 -9.21
N GLY A 164 -2.35 -1.03 -8.08
CA GLY A 164 -2.60 -1.75 -6.84
C GLY A 164 -3.27 -0.89 -5.80
N TRP A 165 -3.50 -1.48 -4.64
CA TRP A 165 -4.02 -0.79 -3.47
C TRP A 165 -3.54 -1.45 -2.17
N ALA A 166 -3.58 -0.66 -1.09
CA ALA A 166 -3.35 -1.15 0.25
C ALA A 166 -4.45 -0.67 1.22
N VAL A 167 -4.83 -1.56 2.12
CA VAL A 167 -5.72 -1.31 3.25
C VAL A 167 -4.87 -1.28 4.51
N GLY A 168 -5.04 -0.25 5.34
CA GLY A 168 -4.49 -0.22 6.70
C GLY A 168 -5.36 -1.10 7.62
N VAL A 169 -4.88 -2.29 7.96
CA VAL A 169 -5.64 -3.29 8.73
C VAL A 169 -6.05 -2.72 10.09
N ASP A 170 -5.14 -2.03 10.77
CA ASP A 170 -5.41 -1.39 12.07
C ASP A 170 -6.54 -0.35 11.98
N ARG A 171 -6.58 0.44 10.89
CA ARG A 171 -7.64 1.43 10.65
C ARG A 171 -8.96 0.78 10.27
N LEU A 172 -8.92 -0.26 9.46
CA LEU A 172 -10.11 -1.04 9.11
C LEU A 172 -10.74 -1.67 10.36
N THR A 173 -9.90 -2.26 11.23
CA THR A 173 -10.33 -2.82 12.51
C THR A 173 -10.95 -1.74 13.41
N LEU A 174 -10.32 -0.58 13.53
CA LEU A 174 -10.86 0.53 14.30
C LEU A 174 -12.20 1.02 13.73
N ALA A 175 -12.36 1.04 12.41
CA ALA A 175 -13.61 1.41 11.74
C ALA A 175 -14.73 0.40 12.06
N ALA A 176 -14.43 -0.89 11.94
CA ALA A 176 -15.35 -1.98 12.28
C ALA A 176 -15.84 -1.86 13.74
N MET A 177 -14.92 -1.70 14.70
CA MET A 177 -15.25 -1.50 16.10
C MET A 177 -16.17 -0.29 16.35
N LYS A 178 -15.93 0.82 15.63
CA LYS A 178 -16.76 2.05 15.75
C LYS A 178 -18.15 1.87 15.14
N GLN A 179 -18.30 0.98 14.17
CA GLN A 179 -19.58 0.65 13.54
C GLN A 179 -20.30 -0.52 14.24
N GLY A 180 -19.70 -1.13 15.27
CA GLY A 180 -20.31 -2.21 16.03
C GLY A 180 -20.26 -3.57 15.30
N ILE A 181 -19.29 -3.76 14.43
CA ILE A 181 -19.01 -4.99 13.66
C ILE A 181 -17.95 -5.80 14.38
#